data_0a624d44c30ce372d92029deda0d5e57
#
_entry.id   0a624d44c30ce372d92029deda0d5e57
#
_cell.length_a   1.000
_cell.length_b   1.000
_cell.length_c   1.000
_cell.angle_alpha   90.00
_cell.angle_beta   90.00
_cell.angle_gamma   90.00
#
_symmetry.space_group_name_H-M   'P 1'
#
loop_
_entity.id
_entity.type
_entity.pdbx_description
1 polymer ?
#
loop_
_entity_poly.entity_id
_entity_poly.type
_entity_poly.pdbx_seq_one_letter_code
_entity_poly.pdbx_strand_id
1 'polypeptide(L)'
;MDGRTTERRMTNREPRAHRVASPDATESAEMTELLHHLVTEVARVHRGESDGAARSQPYSAKEFAAALPKWKRLLDLFIVALLFPLWLPIMTLIALWVAVTSPGPIFYRQPRIGFKGRRFMLVKFRTMKVNAETHVHEAYLEHLIISDRPMIKLDATGDPRLIIGGKFLRATGLDELPQIFNVLKGEMSLVGPRPCTVREFERYAPEQRARVNALPGLTGLWQVNGKNRTTFREMIEMDIFYSRNISLSLDLKIIVRTLPAILGQFSVQPLPRSGAQPTPPVKT
;
A
#
# COMPACT_ATOMS: atom_id res chain seq x y z
N MET A 1 27.11 -42.15 -67.21
CA MET A 1 25.99 -43.00 -66.80
C MET A 1 25.33 -42.35 -65.60
N ASP A 2 24.18 -41.79 -65.86
CA ASP A 2 23.41 -40.94 -64.95
C ASP A 2 22.75 -41.72 -63.79
N GLY A 3 22.80 -41.18 -62.63
CA GLY A 3 22.07 -41.62 -61.48
C GLY A 3 21.45 -40.46 -60.73
N ARG A 4 20.29 -39.97 -61.16
CA ARG A 4 19.50 -38.92 -60.50
C ARG A 4 18.85 -39.47 -59.24
N THR A 5 19.20 -38.89 -58.09
CA THR A 5 18.51 -39.10 -56.81
C THR A 5 17.48 -37.99 -56.60
N THR A 6 16.23 -38.38 -56.55
CA THR A 6 15.06 -37.52 -56.32
C THR A 6 14.92 -37.26 -54.79
N GLU A 7 15.19 -36.04 -54.35
CA GLU A 7 14.86 -35.61 -52.99
C GLU A 7 13.36 -35.29 -52.83
N ARG A 8 12.70 -36.05 -51.98
CA ARG A 8 11.33 -35.77 -51.51
C ARG A 8 11.36 -34.70 -50.47
N ARG A 9 10.89 -33.52 -50.80
CA ARG A 9 10.61 -32.42 -49.87
C ARG A 9 9.41 -32.76 -48.99
N MET A 10 9.63 -33.12 -47.73
CA MET A 10 8.57 -33.19 -46.71
C MET A 10 8.23 -31.80 -46.23
N THR A 11 7.03 -31.33 -46.56
CA THR A 11 6.45 -30.09 -46.01
C THR A 11 5.92 -30.37 -44.60
N ASN A 12 6.65 -29.93 -43.63
CA ASN A 12 6.22 -29.92 -42.25
C ASN A 12 5.21 -28.80 -42.05
N ARG A 13 3.92 -29.12 -41.97
CA ARG A 13 2.87 -28.20 -41.51
C ARG A 13 2.83 -28.21 -40.00
N GLU A 14 3.37 -27.16 -39.38
CA GLU A 14 3.13 -26.91 -37.95
C GLU A 14 1.65 -26.56 -37.71
N PRO A 15 1.02 -27.10 -36.65
CA PRO A 15 -0.32 -26.71 -36.28
C PRO A 15 -0.30 -25.31 -35.67
N ARG A 16 -1.06 -24.37 -36.22
CA ARG A 16 -1.38 -23.07 -35.64
C ARG A 16 -2.07 -23.27 -34.28
N ALA A 17 -1.33 -23.12 -33.18
CA ALA A 17 -1.92 -23.00 -31.90
C ALA A 17 -2.66 -21.66 -31.80
N HIS A 18 -3.99 -21.70 -31.75
CA HIS A 18 -4.81 -20.58 -31.31
C HIS A 18 -4.46 -20.24 -29.86
N ARG A 19 -3.65 -19.22 -29.70
CA ARG A 19 -3.41 -18.60 -28.39
C ARG A 19 -4.69 -17.89 -28.00
N VAL A 20 -5.51 -18.53 -27.18
CA VAL A 20 -6.57 -17.86 -26.44
C VAL A 20 -5.86 -16.95 -25.43
N ALA A 21 -5.95 -15.64 -25.63
CA ALA A 21 -5.44 -14.66 -24.69
C ALA A 21 -6.23 -14.84 -23.38
N SER A 22 -5.54 -15.07 -22.29
CA SER A 22 -6.18 -15.15 -20.97
C SER A 22 -6.80 -13.78 -20.61
N PRO A 23 -8.00 -13.74 -19.98
CA PRO A 23 -8.67 -12.49 -19.58
C PRO A 23 -7.80 -11.59 -18.71
N ASP A 24 -6.88 -12.17 -17.94
CA ASP A 24 -5.92 -11.48 -17.09
C ASP A 24 -4.91 -10.59 -17.84
N ALA A 25 -4.56 -10.93 -19.08
CA ALA A 25 -3.58 -10.19 -19.86
C ALA A 25 -4.14 -8.87 -20.40
N THR A 26 -5.42 -8.85 -20.75
CA THR A 26 -6.10 -7.65 -21.28
C THR A 26 -6.36 -6.64 -20.17
N GLU A 27 -6.79 -7.12 -19.02
CA GLU A 27 -7.06 -6.28 -17.84
C GLU A 27 -5.76 -5.70 -17.25
N SER A 28 -4.65 -6.46 -17.31
CA SER A 28 -3.31 -5.99 -16.96
C SER A 28 -2.79 -4.94 -17.93
N ALA A 29 -3.08 -5.07 -19.24
CA ALA A 29 -2.68 -4.10 -20.26
C ALA A 29 -3.42 -2.77 -20.10
N GLU A 30 -4.75 -2.80 -19.91
CA GLU A 30 -5.57 -1.61 -19.67
C GLU A 30 -5.13 -0.85 -18.40
N MET A 31 -4.75 -1.59 -17.35
CA MET A 31 -4.24 -0.98 -16.12
C MET A 31 -2.86 -0.35 -16.33
N THR A 32 -1.99 -0.99 -17.10
CA THR A 32 -0.67 -0.46 -17.46
C THR A 32 -0.79 0.80 -18.31
N GLU A 33 -1.73 0.82 -19.24
CA GLU A 33 -2.01 2.00 -20.08
C GLU A 33 -2.60 3.15 -19.26
N LEU A 34 -3.51 2.86 -18.32
CA LEU A 34 -4.05 3.83 -17.37
C LEU A 34 -2.93 4.40 -16.49
N LEU A 35 -2.05 3.56 -15.96
CA LEU A 35 -0.90 3.99 -15.17
C LEU A 35 0.08 4.83 -15.99
N HIS A 36 0.33 4.46 -17.24
CA HIS A 36 1.19 5.24 -18.14
C HIS A 36 0.58 6.59 -18.50
N HIS A 37 -0.73 6.65 -18.74
CA HIS A 37 -1.47 7.91 -18.94
C HIS A 37 -1.39 8.77 -17.68
N LEU A 38 -1.52 8.16 -16.50
CA LEU A 38 -1.43 8.82 -15.19
C LEU A 38 -0.05 9.41 -14.92
N VAL A 39 1.01 8.63 -15.17
CA VAL A 39 2.40 9.08 -15.03
C VAL A 39 2.70 10.23 -16.00
N THR A 40 2.17 10.16 -17.22
CA THR A 40 2.34 11.20 -18.24
C THR A 40 1.61 12.49 -17.88
N GLU A 41 0.41 12.40 -17.31
CA GLU A 41 -0.37 13.57 -16.86
C GLU A 41 0.25 14.22 -15.62
N VAL A 42 0.75 13.41 -14.67
CA VAL A 42 1.52 13.91 -13.52
C VAL A 42 2.83 14.58 -13.96
N ALA A 43 3.52 14.03 -14.97
CA ALA A 43 4.73 14.63 -15.54
C ALA A 43 4.44 15.93 -16.31
N ARG A 44 3.24 16.11 -16.86
CA ARG A 44 2.79 17.33 -17.53
C ARG A 44 2.53 18.47 -16.54
N VAL A 45 1.92 18.14 -15.39
CA VAL A 45 1.71 19.06 -14.26
C VAL A 45 3.06 19.48 -13.63
N HIS A 46 4.07 18.65 -13.69
CA HIS A 46 5.42 18.95 -13.16
C HIS A 46 6.21 19.96 -14.01
N ARG A 47 5.78 20.26 -15.25
CA ARG A 47 6.52 21.12 -16.18
C ARG A 47 6.10 22.58 -16.22
N GLY A 48 5.17 23.01 -15.42
CA GLY A 48 4.88 24.42 -15.34
C GLY A 48 3.48 24.79 -14.91
N GLU A 49 3.26 24.89 -13.62
CA GLU A 49 2.44 25.95 -13.04
C GLU A 49 2.67 25.93 -11.53
N SER A 50 3.61 26.76 -11.10
CA SER A 50 3.81 27.06 -9.68
C SER A 50 2.80 28.13 -9.26
N ASP A 51 1.64 27.72 -8.81
CA ASP A 51 0.78 28.63 -8.04
C ASP A 51 1.21 28.65 -6.56
N GLY A 52 1.40 29.86 -6.10
CA GLY A 52 2.07 30.28 -4.89
C GLY A 52 1.76 29.49 -3.63
N ALA A 53 2.81 29.29 -2.84
CA ALA A 53 2.78 28.72 -1.50
C ALA A 53 1.89 29.56 -0.56
N ALA A 54 0.60 29.28 -0.53
CA ALA A 54 -0.29 29.77 0.52
C ALA A 54 -0.02 28.96 1.79
N ARG A 55 0.47 29.60 2.84
CA ARG A 55 0.53 29.06 4.21
C ARG A 55 -0.89 28.61 4.60
N SER A 56 -1.16 27.33 4.52
CA SER A 56 -2.44 26.77 4.94
C SER A 56 -2.58 26.86 6.46
N GLN A 57 -3.49 27.70 6.92
CA GLN A 57 -3.97 27.69 8.30
C GLN A 57 -4.61 26.32 8.62
N PRO A 58 -4.53 25.84 9.85
CA PRO A 58 -5.14 24.57 10.23
C PRO A 58 -6.66 24.65 10.11
N TYR A 59 -7.24 23.86 9.22
CA TYR A 59 -8.70 23.75 9.05
C TYR A 59 -9.39 23.37 10.35
N SER A 60 -10.55 24.02 10.63
CA SER A 60 -11.40 23.63 11.76
C SER A 60 -12.05 22.26 11.52
N ALA A 61 -12.53 21.59 12.58
CA ALA A 61 -13.23 20.32 12.45
C ALA A 61 -14.47 20.37 11.54
N LYS A 62 -15.12 21.55 11.46
CA LYS A 62 -16.28 21.80 10.57
C LYS A 62 -15.85 21.94 9.10
N GLU A 63 -14.74 22.61 8.83
CA GLU A 63 -14.16 22.72 7.49
C GLU A 63 -13.65 21.37 6.98
N PHE A 64 -13.13 20.53 7.90
CA PHE A 64 -12.75 19.17 7.62
C PHE A 64 -13.94 18.31 7.15
N ALA A 65 -15.07 18.37 7.86
CA ALA A 65 -16.28 17.62 7.50
C ALA A 65 -16.91 18.11 6.19
N ALA A 66 -16.74 19.40 5.84
CA ALA A 66 -17.23 19.99 4.61
C ALA A 66 -16.33 19.71 3.39
N ALA A 67 -15.04 19.44 3.59
CA ALA A 67 -14.07 19.25 2.51
C ALA A 67 -14.11 17.85 1.86
N LEU A 68 -14.77 16.89 2.51
CA LEU A 68 -14.87 15.52 2.00
C LEU A 68 -16.29 15.18 1.53
N PRO A 69 -16.46 14.44 0.44
CA PRO A 69 -17.78 14.05 -0.05
C PRO A 69 -18.54 13.23 1.02
N LYS A 70 -19.78 13.62 1.33
CA LYS A 70 -20.62 12.91 2.31
C LYS A 70 -20.82 11.44 1.99
N TRP A 71 -20.91 11.10 0.68
CA TRP A 71 -21.05 9.71 0.23
C TRP A 71 -19.89 8.84 0.72
N LYS A 72 -18.67 9.38 0.76
CA LYS A 72 -17.48 8.64 1.18
C LYS A 72 -17.59 8.22 2.64
N ARG A 73 -18.01 9.13 3.51
CA ARG A 73 -18.25 8.83 4.93
C ARG A 73 -19.36 7.81 5.12
N LEU A 74 -20.44 7.93 4.36
CA LEU A 74 -21.56 6.97 4.40
C LEU A 74 -21.11 5.59 3.94
N LEU A 75 -20.32 5.51 2.86
CA LEU A 75 -19.74 4.24 2.37
C LEU A 75 -18.85 3.59 3.43
N ASP A 76 -17.96 4.35 4.05
CA ASP A 76 -17.07 3.86 5.10
C ASP A 76 -17.86 3.25 6.27
N LEU A 77 -18.83 4.00 6.79
CA LEU A 77 -19.65 3.55 7.92
C LEU A 77 -20.54 2.36 7.56
N PHE A 78 -21.12 2.37 6.35
CA PHE A 78 -21.95 1.28 5.86
C PHE A 78 -21.15 -0.03 5.77
N ILE A 79 -19.97 -0.02 5.16
CA ILE A 79 -19.13 -1.22 5.02
C ILE A 79 -18.61 -1.69 6.38
N VAL A 80 -18.18 -0.78 7.25
CA VAL A 80 -17.75 -1.14 8.61
C VAL A 80 -18.88 -1.78 9.41
N ALA A 81 -20.10 -1.25 9.32
CA ALA A 81 -21.28 -1.83 9.97
C ALA A 81 -21.70 -3.17 9.36
N LEU A 82 -21.69 -3.29 8.03
CA LEU A 82 -22.02 -4.52 7.31
C LEU A 82 -21.06 -5.66 7.69
N LEU A 83 -19.78 -5.36 7.79
CA LEU A 83 -18.74 -6.35 8.13
C LEU A 83 -18.52 -6.51 9.64
N PHE A 84 -19.30 -5.81 10.49
CA PHE A 84 -19.19 -5.88 11.95
C PHE A 84 -19.22 -7.31 12.50
N PRO A 85 -20.19 -8.18 12.10
CA PRO A 85 -20.26 -9.56 12.60
C PRO A 85 -19.03 -10.41 12.21
N LEU A 86 -18.26 -9.98 11.23
CA LEU A 86 -17.04 -10.66 10.80
C LEU A 86 -15.78 -10.09 11.50
N TRP A 87 -15.57 -8.77 11.46
CA TRP A 87 -14.33 -8.20 11.98
C TRP A 87 -14.26 -8.17 13.50
N LEU A 88 -15.40 -8.06 14.21
CA LEU A 88 -15.39 -8.01 15.68
C LEU A 88 -14.91 -9.33 16.32
N PRO A 89 -15.43 -10.52 15.95
CA PRO A 89 -14.92 -11.79 16.48
C PRO A 89 -13.44 -12.00 16.15
N ILE A 90 -13.02 -11.72 14.91
CA ILE A 90 -11.62 -11.85 14.50
C ILE A 90 -10.74 -10.94 15.35
N MET A 91 -11.15 -9.70 15.56
CA MET A 91 -10.41 -8.74 16.37
C MET A 91 -10.30 -9.17 17.83
N THR A 92 -11.37 -9.75 18.38
CA THR A 92 -11.38 -10.29 19.75
C THR A 92 -10.43 -11.48 19.90
N LEU A 93 -10.45 -12.42 18.94
CA LEU A 93 -9.54 -13.56 18.95
C LEU A 93 -8.07 -13.12 18.84
N ILE A 94 -7.75 -12.16 17.98
CA ILE A 94 -6.39 -11.62 17.86
C ILE A 94 -5.99 -10.87 19.13
N ALA A 95 -6.88 -10.10 19.73
CA ALA A 95 -6.63 -9.40 20.99
C ALA A 95 -6.27 -10.39 22.11
N LEU A 96 -7.06 -11.47 22.24
CA LEU A 96 -6.80 -12.54 23.20
C LEU A 96 -5.46 -13.23 22.91
N TRP A 97 -5.18 -13.55 21.65
CA TRP A 97 -3.91 -14.15 21.24
C TRP A 97 -2.71 -13.28 21.65
N VAL A 98 -2.76 -11.97 21.36
CA VAL A 98 -1.68 -11.03 21.72
C VAL A 98 -1.53 -10.92 23.24
N ALA A 99 -2.63 -10.90 23.99
CA ALA A 99 -2.61 -10.82 25.46
C ALA A 99 -1.95 -12.05 26.09
N VAL A 100 -2.23 -13.25 25.58
CA VAL A 100 -1.69 -14.51 26.11
C VAL A 100 -0.23 -14.74 25.69
N THR A 101 0.15 -14.37 24.45
CA THR A 101 1.49 -14.68 23.91
C THR A 101 2.57 -13.67 24.30
N SER A 102 2.19 -12.45 24.72
CA SER A 102 3.17 -11.42 25.02
C SER A 102 2.67 -10.45 26.11
N PRO A 103 3.36 -10.31 27.26
CA PRO A 103 2.98 -9.37 28.30
C PRO A 103 3.03 -7.92 27.79
N GLY A 104 2.07 -7.08 28.25
CA GLY A 104 1.98 -5.65 27.94
C GLY A 104 0.74 -5.29 27.12
N PRO A 105 0.66 -4.06 26.56
CA PRO A 105 -0.53 -3.55 25.88
C PRO A 105 -0.85 -4.36 24.62
N ILE A 106 -2.14 -4.63 24.38
CA ILE A 106 -2.63 -5.36 23.19
C ILE A 106 -2.44 -4.51 21.92
N PHE A 107 -2.71 -3.22 22.05
CA PHE A 107 -2.62 -2.28 20.94
C PHE A 107 -1.32 -1.49 20.95
N TYR A 108 -0.76 -1.32 19.76
CA TYR A 108 0.32 -0.38 19.51
C TYR A 108 -0.27 0.90 18.92
N ARG A 109 0.19 2.05 19.38
CA ARG A 109 -0.24 3.36 18.90
C ARG A 109 0.94 4.11 18.36
N GLN A 110 0.77 4.71 17.17
CA GLN A 110 1.83 5.46 16.49
C GLN A 110 1.28 6.77 15.92
N PRO A 111 1.96 7.92 16.18
CA PRO A 111 1.58 9.18 15.56
C PRO A 111 1.80 9.10 14.04
N ARG A 112 0.78 9.52 13.30
CA ARG A 112 0.76 9.58 11.84
C ARG A 112 0.22 10.92 11.38
N ILE A 113 0.53 11.26 10.13
CA ILE A 113 -0.03 12.41 9.44
C ILE A 113 -1.22 11.95 8.61
N GLY A 114 -2.35 12.62 8.83
CA GLY A 114 -3.60 12.42 8.13
C GLY A 114 -3.97 13.61 7.23
N PHE A 115 -5.26 13.77 7.02
CA PHE A 115 -5.82 14.81 6.15
C PHE A 115 -5.30 16.21 6.48
N LYS A 116 -4.86 16.93 5.43
CA LYS A 116 -4.32 18.30 5.54
C LYS A 116 -3.17 18.44 6.54
N GLY A 117 -2.36 17.39 6.71
CA GLY A 117 -1.20 17.43 7.60
C GLY A 117 -1.51 17.28 9.09
N ARG A 118 -2.74 16.99 9.50
CA ARG A 118 -3.12 16.81 10.91
C ARG A 118 -2.54 15.53 11.47
N ARG A 119 -2.02 15.58 12.70
CA ARG A 119 -1.54 14.41 13.41
C ARG A 119 -2.72 13.64 14.03
N PHE A 120 -2.68 12.31 13.93
CA PHE A 120 -3.60 11.41 14.61
C PHE A 120 -2.86 10.18 15.14
N MET A 121 -3.49 9.43 16.04
CA MET A 121 -2.91 8.23 16.63
C MET A 121 -3.46 7.00 15.88
N LEU A 122 -2.63 6.43 15.01
CA LEU A 122 -2.92 5.18 14.32
C LEU A 122 -2.87 4.02 15.33
N VAL A 123 -3.90 3.18 15.33
CA VAL A 123 -4.03 2.02 16.22
C VAL A 123 -3.86 0.74 15.44
N LYS A 124 -3.01 -0.18 15.93
CA LYS A 124 -2.86 -1.54 15.38
C LYS A 124 -2.58 -2.55 16.49
N PHE A 125 -2.70 -3.84 16.21
CA PHE A 125 -2.25 -4.85 17.15
C PHE A 125 -0.74 -4.79 17.32
N ARG A 126 -0.28 -5.01 18.54
CA ARG A 126 1.13 -5.13 18.83
C ARG A 126 1.65 -6.48 18.31
N THR A 127 2.57 -6.42 17.36
CA THR A 127 3.22 -7.59 16.76
C THR A 127 4.69 -7.71 17.13
N MET A 128 5.22 -6.74 17.89
CA MET A 128 6.59 -6.71 18.39
C MET A 128 6.61 -6.70 19.92
N LYS A 129 7.68 -7.22 20.51
CA LYS A 129 7.93 -7.14 21.96
C LYS A 129 7.96 -5.70 22.44
N VAL A 130 7.62 -5.50 23.71
CA VAL A 130 7.76 -4.16 24.34
C VAL A 130 9.24 -3.77 24.30
N ASN A 131 9.51 -2.47 24.02
CA ASN A 131 10.86 -1.91 23.87
C ASN A 131 11.67 -2.45 22.67
N ALA A 132 11.02 -3.00 21.65
CA ALA A 132 11.70 -3.34 20.40
C ALA A 132 12.33 -2.09 19.75
N GLU A 133 13.61 -2.17 19.39
CA GLU A 133 14.32 -1.07 18.74
C GLU A 133 13.68 -0.70 17.39
N THR A 134 13.41 0.59 17.21
CA THR A 134 12.78 1.13 16.00
C THR A 134 13.78 1.72 15.02
N HIS A 135 15.02 1.98 15.46
CA HIS A 135 16.07 2.64 14.65
C HIS A 135 16.32 1.96 13.30
N VAL A 136 16.29 0.63 13.26
CA VAL A 136 16.50 -0.14 12.01
C VAL A 136 15.40 0.15 11.00
N HIS A 137 14.15 0.29 11.44
CA HIS A 137 13.03 0.64 10.56
C HIS A 137 13.12 2.08 10.04
N GLU A 138 13.59 2.99 10.87
CA GLU A 138 13.75 4.40 10.51
C GLU A 138 14.85 4.57 9.46
N ALA A 139 16.03 3.96 9.68
CA ALA A 139 17.12 3.98 8.72
C ALA A 139 16.75 3.31 7.38
N TYR A 140 16.01 2.21 7.43
CA TYR A 140 15.52 1.55 6.23
C TYR A 140 14.53 2.41 5.45
N LEU A 141 13.62 3.09 6.12
CA LEU A 141 12.67 4.01 5.51
C LEU A 141 13.40 5.18 4.84
N GLU A 142 14.42 5.73 5.49
CA GLU A 142 15.28 6.78 4.91
C GLU A 142 15.94 6.32 3.62
N HIS A 143 16.45 5.10 3.61
CA HIS A 143 17.02 4.51 2.41
C HIS A 143 15.99 4.35 1.29
N LEU A 144 14.75 3.94 1.61
CA LEU A 144 13.67 3.80 0.63
C LEU A 144 13.21 5.14 0.03
N ILE A 145 13.22 6.23 0.83
CA ILE A 145 12.86 7.57 0.35
C ILE A 145 13.85 8.07 -0.71
N ILE A 146 15.13 7.75 -0.54
CA ILE A 146 16.21 8.23 -1.40
C ILE A 146 16.46 7.28 -2.59
N SER A 147 16.15 5.98 -2.44
CA SER A 147 16.43 4.98 -3.46
C SER A 147 15.21 4.69 -4.32
N ASP A 148 15.40 4.49 -5.63
CA ASP A 148 14.39 3.97 -6.55
C ASP A 148 14.19 2.45 -6.42
N ARG A 149 14.32 1.91 -5.21
CA ARG A 149 14.11 0.47 -4.96
C ARG A 149 12.68 0.17 -4.51
N PRO A 150 12.14 -1.00 -4.87
CA PRO A 150 10.83 -1.42 -4.40
C PRO A 150 10.75 -1.48 -2.87
N MET A 151 9.61 -1.07 -2.32
CA MET A 151 9.34 -1.04 -0.88
C MET A 151 9.07 -2.45 -0.34
N ILE A 152 10.14 -3.24 -0.16
CA ILE A 152 10.05 -4.58 0.44
C ILE A 152 9.97 -4.45 1.95
N LYS A 153 9.09 -5.20 2.62
CA LYS A 153 9.04 -5.23 4.08
C LYS A 153 10.30 -5.90 4.65
N LEU A 154 10.92 -5.29 5.67
CA LEU A 154 12.09 -5.84 6.39
C LEU A 154 11.84 -7.22 7.05
N ASP A 155 10.60 -7.58 7.31
CA ASP A 155 10.22 -8.78 8.09
C ASP A 155 10.43 -10.12 7.34
N ALA A 156 10.93 -10.09 6.10
CA ALA A 156 11.09 -11.29 5.27
C ALA A 156 12.12 -12.30 5.84
N THR A 157 13.05 -11.86 6.69
CA THR A 157 14.23 -12.65 7.11
C THR A 157 14.22 -13.13 8.57
N GLY A 158 13.06 -13.09 9.26
CA GLY A 158 12.97 -13.54 10.65
C GLY A 158 13.44 -12.48 11.65
N ASP A 159 12.53 -11.63 12.10
CA ASP A 159 12.80 -10.57 13.08
C ASP A 159 12.61 -11.13 14.51
N PRO A 160 13.66 -11.21 15.36
CA PRO A 160 13.58 -11.74 16.73
C PRO A 160 12.72 -10.87 17.66
N ARG A 161 12.38 -9.66 17.25
CA ARG A 161 11.54 -8.73 17.99
C ARG A 161 10.05 -9.07 17.88
N LEU A 162 9.66 -9.94 16.93
CA LEU A 162 8.27 -10.33 16.75
C LEU A 162 7.78 -11.21 17.90
N ILE A 163 6.51 -11.00 18.28
CA ILE A 163 5.80 -11.91 19.19
C ILE A 163 5.42 -13.19 18.45
N ILE A 164 5.05 -14.24 19.19
CA ILE A 164 4.54 -15.48 18.60
C ILE A 164 3.31 -15.17 17.74
N GLY A 165 3.32 -15.61 16.46
CA GLY A 165 2.28 -15.29 15.48
C GLY A 165 2.37 -13.88 14.88
N GLY A 166 3.27 -13.00 15.36
CA GLY A 166 3.43 -11.64 14.86
C GLY A 166 3.76 -11.57 13.36
N LYS A 167 4.58 -12.52 12.88
CA LYS A 167 4.90 -12.65 11.44
C LYS A 167 3.64 -12.92 10.61
N PHE A 168 2.77 -13.82 11.06
CA PHE A 168 1.51 -14.14 10.40
C PHE A 168 0.58 -12.91 10.37
N LEU A 169 0.38 -12.25 11.51
CA LEU A 169 -0.47 -11.04 11.58
C LEU A 169 -0.01 -9.96 10.60
N ARG A 170 1.30 -9.71 10.51
CA ARG A 170 1.88 -8.71 9.59
C ARG A 170 1.83 -9.12 8.12
N ALA A 171 1.98 -10.42 7.84
CA ALA A 171 1.89 -10.94 6.48
C ALA A 171 0.46 -10.86 5.93
N THR A 172 -0.53 -11.11 6.79
CA THR A 172 -1.96 -11.03 6.45
C THR A 172 -2.52 -9.62 6.50
N GLY A 173 -1.83 -8.67 7.17
CA GLY A 173 -2.36 -7.34 7.45
C GLY A 173 -3.42 -7.31 8.56
N LEU A 174 -3.65 -8.43 9.25
CA LEU A 174 -4.61 -8.51 10.36
C LEU A 174 -4.19 -7.66 11.57
N ASP A 175 -2.90 -7.33 11.68
CA ASP A 175 -2.41 -6.38 12.68
C ASP A 175 -2.97 -4.96 12.47
N GLU A 176 -3.42 -4.63 11.28
CA GLU A 176 -3.96 -3.32 10.93
C GLU A 176 -5.49 -3.22 11.16
N LEU A 177 -6.16 -4.32 11.53
CA LEU A 177 -7.62 -4.36 11.75
C LEU A 177 -8.12 -3.30 12.77
N PRO A 178 -7.39 -2.98 13.87
CA PRO A 178 -7.82 -1.93 14.80
C PRO A 178 -7.87 -0.52 14.20
N GLN A 179 -7.33 -0.28 13.01
CA GLN A 179 -7.48 0.99 12.31
C GLN A 179 -8.96 1.27 11.93
N ILE A 180 -9.83 0.26 11.98
CA ILE A 180 -11.29 0.45 11.88
C ILE A 180 -11.77 1.48 12.92
N PHE A 181 -11.18 1.54 14.10
CA PHE A 181 -11.50 2.57 15.09
C PHE A 181 -11.10 3.98 14.61
N ASN A 182 -10.01 4.11 13.85
CA ASN A 182 -9.65 5.39 13.25
C ASN A 182 -10.64 5.78 12.13
N VAL A 183 -11.16 4.78 11.38
CA VAL A 183 -12.24 5.02 10.40
C VAL A 183 -13.52 5.47 11.11
N LEU A 184 -13.94 4.79 12.17
CA LEU A 184 -15.12 5.17 12.96
C LEU A 184 -15.02 6.58 13.55
N LYS A 185 -13.82 7.01 13.96
CA LYS A 185 -13.55 8.38 14.44
C LYS A 185 -13.49 9.43 13.32
N GLY A 186 -13.39 9.02 12.05
CA GLY A 186 -13.21 9.90 10.91
C GLY A 186 -11.78 10.38 10.70
N GLU A 187 -10.80 9.82 11.41
CA GLU A 187 -9.38 10.11 11.22
C GLU A 187 -8.82 9.42 9.97
N MET A 188 -9.47 8.33 9.54
CA MET A 188 -9.18 7.54 8.34
C MET A 188 -10.46 7.23 7.56
N SER A 189 -10.29 6.72 6.35
CA SER A 189 -11.30 6.12 5.48
C SER A 189 -10.93 4.67 5.18
N LEU A 190 -11.85 3.88 4.64
CA LEU A 190 -11.53 2.56 4.11
C LEU A 190 -10.55 2.66 2.95
N VAL A 191 -10.77 3.63 2.04
CA VAL A 191 -9.93 3.85 0.87
C VAL A 191 -9.24 5.21 0.95
N GLY A 192 -7.93 5.23 0.74
CA GLY A 192 -7.15 6.46 0.75
C GLY A 192 -5.64 6.24 0.67
N PRO A 193 -4.86 7.32 0.67
CA PRO A 193 -3.42 7.27 0.77
C PRO A 193 -2.94 6.51 2.03
N ARG A 194 -1.78 5.86 1.94
CA ARG A 194 -1.16 5.26 3.12
C ARG A 194 -0.84 6.34 4.17
N PRO A 195 -1.22 6.19 5.46
CA PRO A 195 -0.87 7.15 6.49
C PRO A 195 0.66 7.21 6.68
N CYS A 196 1.27 8.37 6.41
CA CYS A 196 2.71 8.55 6.54
C CYS A 196 3.11 8.85 7.99
N THR A 197 4.36 8.54 8.36
CA THR A 197 4.92 8.95 9.64
C THR A 197 5.19 10.45 9.65
N VAL A 198 5.37 11.03 10.84
CA VAL A 198 5.77 12.43 10.97
C VAL A 198 7.10 12.69 10.25
N ARG A 199 8.08 11.80 10.42
CA ARG A 199 9.40 11.90 9.77
C ARG A 199 9.33 11.80 8.24
N GLU A 200 8.49 10.89 7.70
CA GLU A 200 8.25 10.83 6.25
C GLU A 200 7.72 12.18 5.73
N PHE A 201 6.72 12.73 6.42
CA PHE A 201 6.08 13.98 6.00
C PHE A 201 7.02 15.19 6.05
N GLU A 202 7.88 15.27 7.03
CA GLU A 202 8.89 16.33 7.17
C GLU A 202 9.88 16.34 6.00
N ARG A 203 10.13 15.18 5.38
CA ARG A 203 11.03 15.01 4.24
C ARG A 203 10.37 15.15 2.88
N TYR A 204 9.04 15.26 2.83
CA TYR A 204 8.35 15.42 1.56
C TYR A 204 8.65 16.78 0.93
N ALA A 205 8.95 16.73 -0.37
CA ALA A 205 8.94 17.93 -1.20
C ALA A 205 7.51 18.56 -1.18
N PRO A 206 7.40 19.87 -1.42
CA PRO A 206 6.10 20.56 -1.41
C PRO A 206 5.03 19.85 -2.25
N GLU A 207 5.38 19.36 -3.43
CA GLU A 207 4.50 18.67 -4.36
C GLU A 207 4.01 17.35 -3.80
N GLN A 208 4.88 16.61 -3.10
CA GLN A 208 4.57 15.31 -2.48
C GLN A 208 3.57 15.44 -1.31
N ARG A 209 3.50 16.63 -0.69
CA ARG A 209 2.54 16.92 0.38
C ARG A 209 1.09 16.93 -0.10
N ALA A 210 0.85 17.04 -1.41
CA ALA A 210 -0.49 16.95 -1.98
C ALA A 210 -1.20 15.62 -1.68
N ARG A 211 -0.45 14.54 -1.38
CA ARG A 211 -1.03 13.25 -0.97
C ARG A 211 -1.91 13.31 0.28
N VAL A 212 -1.66 14.25 1.20
CA VAL A 212 -2.47 14.42 2.41
C VAL A 212 -3.75 15.25 2.19
N ASN A 213 -4.08 15.60 0.95
CA ASN A 213 -5.34 16.23 0.59
C ASN A 213 -6.53 15.23 0.55
N ALA A 214 -6.30 13.97 0.87
CA ALA A 214 -7.31 12.95 1.11
C ALA A 214 -7.17 12.38 2.53
N LEU A 215 -8.25 11.76 3.06
CA LEU A 215 -8.14 10.94 4.28
C LEU A 215 -7.23 9.74 4.02
N PRO A 216 -6.34 9.40 4.96
CA PRO A 216 -5.57 8.16 4.85
C PRO A 216 -6.51 6.95 4.88
N GLY A 217 -6.17 5.90 4.14
CA GLY A 217 -7.00 4.71 3.99
C GLY A 217 -6.41 3.47 4.68
N LEU A 218 -7.31 2.51 5.01
CA LEU A 218 -6.92 1.14 5.33
C LEU A 218 -6.34 0.44 4.10
N THR A 219 -6.97 0.66 2.96
CA THR A 219 -6.48 0.27 1.64
C THR A 219 -6.35 1.49 0.75
N GLY A 220 -5.69 1.36 -0.38
CA GLY A 220 -5.47 2.46 -1.30
C GLY A 220 -4.95 2.02 -2.65
N LEU A 221 -4.88 2.95 -3.58
CA LEU A 221 -4.52 2.70 -4.97
C LEU A 221 -3.19 1.96 -5.10
N TRP A 222 -2.15 2.38 -4.39
CA TRP A 222 -0.84 1.75 -4.45
C TRP A 222 -0.82 0.35 -3.83
N GLN A 223 -1.65 0.09 -2.79
CA GLN A 223 -1.71 -1.20 -2.13
C GLN A 223 -2.28 -2.29 -3.04
N VAL A 224 -3.24 -1.93 -3.91
CA VAL A 224 -3.85 -2.87 -4.87
C VAL A 224 -3.10 -2.96 -6.20
N ASN A 225 -2.18 -2.02 -6.48
CA ASN A 225 -1.40 -1.97 -7.72
C ASN A 225 0.09 -2.35 -7.51
N GLY A 226 0.38 -3.28 -6.60
CA GLY A 226 1.72 -3.86 -6.53
C GLY A 226 2.56 -3.50 -5.31
N LYS A 227 1.95 -3.02 -4.23
CA LYS A 227 2.49 -2.78 -2.86
C LYS A 227 4.00 -2.98 -2.63
N ASN A 228 4.50 -4.20 -2.83
CA ASN A 228 5.91 -4.57 -2.61
C ASN A 228 6.77 -4.47 -3.88
N ARG A 229 6.20 -4.09 -5.01
CA ARG A 229 6.88 -3.94 -6.32
C ARG A 229 7.03 -2.48 -6.73
N THR A 230 6.37 -1.57 -6.03
CA THR A 230 6.41 -0.13 -6.28
C THR A 230 7.51 0.53 -5.48
N THR A 231 8.14 1.56 -6.06
CA THR A 231 9.07 2.44 -5.39
C THR A 231 8.33 3.40 -4.45
N PHE A 232 9.06 4.08 -3.57
CA PHE A 232 8.49 5.10 -2.71
C PHE A 232 7.90 6.28 -3.51
N ARG A 233 8.53 6.63 -4.62
CA ARG A 233 8.10 7.68 -5.53
C ARG A 233 6.77 7.32 -6.20
N GLU A 234 6.67 6.15 -6.81
CA GLU A 234 5.45 5.66 -7.43
C GLU A 234 4.28 5.57 -6.45
N MET A 235 4.54 5.14 -5.21
CA MET A 235 3.52 5.18 -4.15
C MET A 235 2.98 6.59 -3.93
N ILE A 236 3.86 7.59 -3.81
CA ILE A 236 3.44 8.99 -3.60
C ILE A 236 2.64 9.49 -4.80
N GLU A 237 3.07 9.20 -6.02
CA GLU A 237 2.38 9.60 -7.25
C GLU A 237 0.97 9.00 -7.31
N MET A 238 0.81 7.71 -7.01
CA MET A 238 -0.51 7.07 -6.92
C MET A 238 -1.39 7.68 -5.81
N ASP A 239 -0.81 8.02 -4.67
CA ASP A 239 -1.54 8.65 -3.58
C ASP A 239 -1.99 10.08 -3.94
N ILE A 240 -1.17 10.85 -4.65
CA ILE A 240 -1.52 12.18 -5.15
C ILE A 240 -2.62 12.05 -6.20
N PHE A 241 -2.48 11.12 -7.14
CA PHE A 241 -3.53 10.85 -8.12
C PHE A 241 -4.87 10.55 -7.44
N TYR A 242 -4.87 9.62 -6.48
CA TYR A 242 -6.08 9.31 -5.73
C TYR A 242 -6.68 10.55 -5.06
N SER A 243 -5.84 11.37 -4.41
CA SER A 243 -6.30 12.58 -3.71
C SER A 243 -6.98 13.61 -4.62
N ARG A 244 -6.61 13.63 -5.91
CA ARG A 244 -7.19 14.53 -6.94
C ARG A 244 -8.44 13.94 -7.61
N ASN A 245 -8.58 12.60 -7.61
CA ASN A 245 -9.61 11.89 -8.38
C ASN A 245 -10.56 11.07 -7.49
N ILE A 246 -10.82 11.52 -6.26
CA ILE A 246 -11.71 10.83 -5.32
C ILE A 246 -13.09 10.68 -5.96
N SER A 247 -13.54 9.44 -6.18
CA SER A 247 -14.85 9.13 -6.72
C SER A 247 -15.37 7.81 -6.17
N LEU A 248 -16.70 7.64 -6.13
CA LEU A 248 -17.33 6.41 -5.66
C LEU A 248 -16.89 5.19 -6.48
N SER A 249 -16.80 5.35 -7.80
CA SER A 249 -16.36 4.27 -8.71
C SER A 249 -14.91 3.85 -8.44
N LEU A 250 -14.02 4.80 -8.18
CA LEU A 250 -12.62 4.51 -7.85
C LEU A 250 -12.51 3.80 -6.49
N ASP A 251 -13.24 4.27 -5.48
CA ASP A 251 -13.26 3.62 -4.16
C ASP A 251 -13.77 2.18 -4.25
N LEU A 252 -14.87 1.94 -4.97
CA LEU A 252 -15.41 0.59 -5.16
C LEU A 252 -14.44 -0.33 -5.91
N LYS A 253 -13.77 0.17 -6.95
CA LYS A 253 -12.74 -0.59 -7.66
C LYS A 253 -11.58 -0.98 -6.74
N ILE A 254 -11.11 -0.07 -5.90
CA ILE A 254 -10.03 -0.35 -4.95
C ILE A 254 -10.48 -1.36 -3.90
N ILE A 255 -11.69 -1.24 -3.36
CA ILE A 255 -12.27 -2.18 -2.38
C ILE A 255 -12.31 -3.59 -2.96
N VAL A 256 -12.87 -3.76 -4.16
CA VAL A 256 -12.96 -5.06 -4.84
C VAL A 256 -11.57 -5.66 -5.08
N ARG A 257 -10.60 -4.86 -5.49
CA ARG A 257 -9.22 -5.30 -5.73
C ARG A 257 -8.42 -5.57 -4.45
N THR A 258 -8.88 -5.09 -3.30
CA THR A 258 -8.17 -5.31 -2.03
C THR A 258 -8.12 -6.78 -1.65
N LEU A 259 -9.22 -7.54 -1.85
CA LEU A 259 -9.25 -8.96 -1.50
C LEU A 259 -8.24 -9.80 -2.30
N PRO A 260 -8.22 -9.77 -3.65
CA PRO A 260 -7.20 -10.47 -4.42
C PRO A 260 -5.77 -9.97 -4.11
N ALA A 261 -5.58 -8.68 -3.83
CA ALA A 261 -4.28 -8.14 -3.45
C ALA A 261 -3.77 -8.70 -2.10
N ILE A 262 -4.67 -8.93 -1.13
CA ILE A 262 -4.35 -9.60 0.14
C ILE A 262 -4.02 -11.08 -0.12
N LEU A 263 -4.86 -11.79 -0.88
CA LEU A 263 -4.66 -13.20 -1.20
C LEU A 263 -3.36 -13.42 -2.00
N GLY A 264 -3.05 -12.56 -2.95
CA GLY A 264 -1.83 -12.61 -3.75
C GLY A 264 -0.55 -12.42 -2.92
N GLN A 265 -0.61 -11.80 -1.74
CA GLN A 265 0.55 -11.69 -0.85
C GLN A 265 1.00 -13.04 -0.28
N PHE A 266 0.11 -14.03 -0.21
CA PHE A 266 0.44 -15.40 0.21
C PHE A 266 1.10 -16.23 -0.90
N SER A 267 0.89 -15.86 -2.17
CA SER A 267 1.39 -16.60 -3.34
C SER A 267 2.75 -16.12 -3.84
N VAL A 268 3.24 -14.99 -3.35
CA VAL A 268 4.56 -14.47 -3.74
C VAL A 268 5.63 -15.23 -2.98
N GLN A 269 6.28 -16.19 -3.66
CA GLN A 269 7.50 -16.81 -3.17
C GLN A 269 8.58 -15.74 -2.92
N PRO A 270 9.41 -15.89 -1.89
CA PRO A 270 10.53 -14.98 -1.67
C PRO A 270 11.43 -14.98 -2.92
N LEU A 271 11.74 -13.78 -3.41
CA LEU A 271 12.70 -13.60 -4.48
C LEU A 271 14.00 -14.38 -4.17
N PRO A 272 14.63 -15.05 -5.17
CA PRO A 272 15.89 -15.73 -4.95
C PRO A 272 16.90 -14.78 -4.34
N ARG A 273 17.62 -15.24 -3.33
CA ARG A 273 18.66 -14.50 -2.62
C ARG A 273 19.73 -14.05 -3.63
N SER A 274 19.59 -12.84 -4.15
CA SER A 274 20.73 -12.13 -4.71
C SER A 274 21.64 -11.79 -3.53
N GLY A 275 22.81 -12.44 -3.47
CA GLY A 275 23.76 -12.30 -2.39
C GLY A 275 24.38 -10.89 -2.36
N ALA A 276 23.79 -10.03 -1.57
CA ALA A 276 24.44 -8.86 -1.00
C ALA A 276 23.59 -8.41 0.18
N GLN A 277 23.97 -8.81 1.37
CA GLN A 277 23.51 -8.15 2.59
C GLN A 277 24.03 -6.71 2.56
N PRO A 278 23.20 -5.69 2.81
CA PRO A 278 23.71 -4.37 3.11
C PRO A 278 24.45 -4.48 4.45
N THR A 279 25.78 -4.41 4.42
CA THR A 279 26.59 -4.21 5.61
C THR A 279 26.19 -2.88 6.25
N PRO A 280 25.93 -2.84 7.58
CA PRO A 280 25.71 -1.59 8.28
C PRO A 280 26.98 -0.71 8.16
N PRO A 281 26.83 0.62 8.07
CA PRO A 281 28.00 1.52 7.99
C PRO A 281 28.84 1.33 9.27
N VAL A 282 30.13 1.00 9.04
CA VAL A 282 31.14 0.96 10.09
C VAL A 282 31.25 2.38 10.68
N LYS A 283 31.05 2.50 11.98
CA LYS A 283 31.37 3.74 12.71
C LYS A 283 32.87 3.96 12.66
N THR A 284 33.30 4.98 11.98
CA THR A 284 34.57 5.68 12.22
C THR A 284 34.35 6.87 13.11
#